data_c75872d1e38e5931c15c3568442dd2ce
#
_entry.id   c75872d1e38e5931c15c3568442dd2ce
#
_cell.length_a   1.000
_cell.length_b   1.000
_cell.length_c   1.000
_cell.angle_alpha   90.00
_cell.angle_beta   90.00
_cell.angle_gamma   90.00
#
_symmetry.space_group_name_H-M   'P 1'
#
loop_
_entity.id
_entity.type
_entity.pdbx_description
1 polymer ?
#
loop_
_entity_poly.entity_id
_entity_poly.type
_entity_poly.pdbx_seq_one_letter_code
_entity_poly.pdbx_strand_id
1 'polypeptide(L)'
;MLSLKCKIKRFMEAKNKISLASEYFKKAYDLHLNGEIDDAIKNYKLSIEYYPTAKAHTYLGWAYSLQSKYEKAIKECEIAVELDPDFGNPYNDIGSYLIKLERFDEAISWLEKAIDAADYEPRYYPYYNLGRIYEKKGDWFTAMKYYEDALNINPDYEVSKSALLRLTAMMN
;
A
#
# COMPACT_ATOMS: atom_id res chain seq x y z
N MET A 1 -31.33 -16.30 -24.90
CA MET A 1 -31.60 -15.06 -24.13
C MET A 1 -32.05 -15.42 -22.72
N LEU A 2 -31.34 -15.02 -21.66
CA LEU A 2 -31.74 -15.27 -20.28
C LEU A 2 -33.02 -14.47 -19.94
N SER A 3 -33.99 -15.11 -19.27
CA SER A 3 -35.23 -14.43 -18.86
C SER A 3 -34.95 -13.27 -17.91
N LEU A 4 -35.81 -12.26 -17.88
CA LEU A 4 -35.68 -11.08 -16.98
C LEU A 4 -35.55 -11.51 -15.51
N LYS A 5 -36.31 -12.53 -15.07
CA LYS A 5 -36.19 -13.11 -13.72
C LYS A 5 -34.79 -13.63 -13.41
N CYS A 6 -34.12 -14.29 -14.39
CA CYS A 6 -32.77 -14.80 -14.21
C CYS A 6 -31.72 -13.67 -14.09
N LYS A 7 -31.90 -12.59 -14.86
CA LYS A 7 -31.04 -11.40 -14.76
C LYS A 7 -31.18 -10.71 -13.41
N ILE A 8 -32.42 -10.54 -12.93
CA ILE A 8 -32.70 -9.94 -11.62
C ILE A 8 -32.09 -10.80 -10.50
N LYS A 9 -32.26 -12.12 -10.54
CA LYS A 9 -31.67 -13.03 -9.52
C LYS A 9 -30.15 -12.89 -9.46
N ARG A 10 -29.46 -12.94 -10.62
CA ARG A 10 -27.99 -12.76 -10.67
C ARG A 10 -27.54 -11.39 -10.15
N PHE A 11 -28.27 -10.33 -10.48
CA PHE A 11 -27.97 -8.99 -9.98
C PHE A 11 -28.11 -8.93 -8.43
N MET A 12 -29.15 -9.52 -7.89
CA MET A 12 -29.37 -9.58 -6.42
C MET A 12 -28.29 -10.41 -5.72
N GLU A 13 -27.88 -11.54 -6.30
CA GLU A 13 -26.77 -12.38 -5.79
C GLU A 13 -25.44 -11.62 -5.82
N ALA A 14 -25.12 -10.91 -6.90
CA ALA A 14 -23.93 -10.10 -7.00
C ALA A 14 -23.91 -8.96 -5.95
N LYS A 15 -25.04 -8.25 -5.80
CA LYS A 15 -25.18 -7.18 -4.80
C LYS A 15 -24.98 -7.72 -3.38
N ASN A 16 -25.52 -8.91 -3.08
CA ASN A 16 -25.34 -9.55 -1.77
C ASN A 16 -23.86 -9.90 -1.51
N LYS A 17 -23.15 -10.42 -2.52
CA LYS A 17 -21.71 -10.71 -2.41
C LYS A 17 -20.88 -9.45 -2.12
N ILE A 18 -21.14 -8.35 -2.83
CA ILE A 18 -20.47 -7.07 -2.60
C ILE A 18 -20.74 -6.55 -1.18
N SER A 19 -21.99 -6.68 -0.70
CA SER A 19 -22.35 -6.28 0.67
C SER A 19 -21.58 -7.08 1.71
N LEU A 20 -21.53 -8.42 1.56
CA LEU A 20 -20.78 -9.30 2.46
C LEU A 20 -19.28 -9.01 2.42
N ALA A 21 -18.70 -8.79 1.23
CA ALA A 21 -17.31 -8.41 1.09
C ALA A 21 -16.98 -7.13 1.86
N SER A 22 -17.85 -6.11 1.75
CA SER A 22 -17.71 -4.85 2.47
C SER A 22 -17.80 -5.03 3.99
N GLU A 23 -18.70 -5.87 4.46
CA GLU A 23 -18.87 -6.18 5.89
C GLU A 23 -17.61 -6.87 6.46
N TYR A 24 -17.12 -7.92 5.78
CA TYR A 24 -15.88 -8.59 6.18
C TYR A 24 -14.67 -7.68 6.11
N PHE A 25 -14.58 -6.80 5.09
CA PHE A 25 -13.49 -5.81 5.01
C PHE A 25 -13.50 -4.87 6.22
N LYS A 26 -14.67 -4.31 6.57
CA LYS A 26 -14.82 -3.41 7.72
C LYS A 26 -14.42 -4.12 9.02
N LYS A 27 -14.91 -5.32 9.23
CA LYS A 27 -14.52 -6.13 10.40
C LYS A 27 -13.04 -6.41 10.44
N ALA A 28 -12.43 -6.76 9.30
CA ALA A 28 -10.99 -6.96 9.20
C ALA A 28 -10.20 -5.69 9.55
N TYR A 29 -10.65 -4.55 9.07
CA TYR A 29 -10.02 -3.25 9.35
C TYR A 29 -10.08 -2.89 10.84
N ASP A 30 -11.22 -3.09 11.49
CA ASP A 30 -11.39 -2.85 12.93
C ASP A 30 -10.45 -3.76 13.76
N LEU A 31 -10.39 -5.06 13.41
CA LEU A 31 -9.46 -6.02 14.03
C LEU A 31 -7.98 -5.63 13.81
N HIS A 32 -7.66 -5.17 12.60
CA HIS A 32 -6.32 -4.70 12.24
C HIS A 32 -5.88 -3.53 13.13
N LEU A 33 -6.75 -2.52 13.30
CA LEU A 33 -6.48 -1.37 14.17
C LEU A 33 -6.33 -1.76 15.65
N ASN A 34 -7.03 -2.80 16.09
CA ASN A 34 -6.91 -3.35 17.45
C ASN A 34 -5.67 -4.23 17.65
N GLY A 35 -4.88 -4.49 16.59
CA GLY A 35 -3.71 -5.36 16.64
C GLY A 35 -4.02 -6.86 16.56
N GLU A 36 -5.26 -7.25 16.32
CA GLU A 36 -5.72 -8.63 16.16
C GLU A 36 -5.45 -9.12 14.73
N ILE A 37 -4.14 -9.17 14.36
CA ILE A 37 -3.69 -9.29 12.97
C ILE A 37 -4.09 -10.64 12.34
N ASP A 38 -4.04 -11.76 13.07
CA ASP A 38 -4.42 -13.07 12.53
C ASP A 38 -5.91 -13.12 12.17
N ASP A 39 -6.77 -12.52 12.97
CA ASP A 39 -8.20 -12.48 12.70
C ASP A 39 -8.54 -11.43 11.63
N ALA A 40 -7.80 -10.32 11.55
CA ALA A 40 -7.87 -9.39 10.44
C ALA A 40 -7.57 -10.08 9.10
N ILE A 41 -6.48 -10.85 9.01
CA ILE A 41 -6.11 -11.63 7.82
C ILE A 41 -7.23 -12.59 7.39
N LYS A 42 -7.85 -13.31 8.34
CA LYS A 42 -8.98 -14.21 8.04
C LYS A 42 -10.15 -13.45 7.41
N ASN A 43 -10.50 -12.30 8.00
CA ASN A 43 -11.62 -11.49 7.52
C ASN A 43 -11.33 -10.77 6.20
N TYR A 44 -10.08 -10.28 5.96
CA TYR A 44 -9.70 -9.77 4.63
C TYR A 44 -9.81 -10.85 3.56
N LYS A 45 -9.38 -12.10 3.83
CA LYS A 45 -9.54 -13.22 2.90
C LYS A 45 -11.01 -13.54 2.60
N LEU A 46 -11.88 -13.52 3.60
CA LEU A 46 -13.32 -13.68 3.39
C LEU A 46 -13.88 -12.54 2.52
N SER A 47 -13.48 -11.30 2.77
CA SER A 47 -13.85 -10.17 1.91
C SER A 47 -13.47 -10.42 0.45
N ILE A 48 -12.24 -10.84 0.19
CA ILE A 48 -11.71 -11.14 -1.14
C ILE A 48 -12.46 -12.33 -1.78
N GLU A 49 -12.78 -13.38 -1.02
CA GLU A 49 -13.54 -14.53 -1.51
C GLU A 49 -14.93 -14.14 -2.00
N TYR A 50 -15.61 -13.24 -1.29
CA TYR A 50 -16.92 -12.74 -1.71
C TYR A 50 -16.83 -11.80 -2.91
N TYR A 51 -15.92 -10.83 -2.87
CA TYR A 51 -15.69 -9.88 -3.96
C TYR A 51 -14.29 -9.28 -3.87
N PRO A 52 -13.35 -9.69 -4.77
CA PRO A 52 -11.99 -9.18 -4.75
C PRO A 52 -11.95 -7.69 -5.13
N THR A 53 -11.20 -6.90 -4.38
CA THR A 53 -10.94 -5.48 -4.65
C THR A 53 -9.47 -5.13 -4.42
N ALA A 54 -8.94 -4.18 -5.16
CA ALA A 54 -7.58 -3.68 -4.95
C ALA A 54 -7.36 -3.28 -3.49
N LYS A 55 -8.32 -2.57 -2.91
CA LYS A 55 -8.27 -2.16 -1.50
C LYS A 55 -8.14 -3.35 -0.55
N ALA A 56 -8.95 -4.41 -0.72
CA ALA A 56 -8.91 -5.57 0.17
C ALA A 56 -7.56 -6.31 0.09
N HIS A 57 -7.00 -6.47 -1.10
CA HIS A 57 -5.69 -7.06 -1.30
C HIS A 57 -4.58 -6.19 -0.70
N THR A 58 -4.60 -4.87 -0.88
CA THR A 58 -3.63 -3.95 -0.27
C THR A 58 -3.62 -4.06 1.25
N TYR A 59 -4.79 -4.06 1.89
CA TYR A 59 -4.91 -4.18 3.34
C TYR A 59 -4.52 -5.57 3.87
N LEU A 60 -4.78 -6.63 3.10
CA LEU A 60 -4.25 -7.98 3.41
C LEU A 60 -2.73 -7.99 3.32
N GLY A 61 -2.15 -7.32 2.32
CA GLY A 61 -0.71 -7.11 2.20
C GLY A 61 -0.14 -6.40 3.43
N TRP A 62 -0.79 -5.30 3.85
CA TRP A 62 -0.39 -4.59 5.07
C TRP A 62 -0.45 -5.49 6.31
N ALA A 63 -1.51 -6.27 6.49
CA ALA A 63 -1.62 -7.21 7.60
C ALA A 63 -0.49 -8.27 7.58
N TYR A 64 -0.11 -8.78 6.41
CA TYR A 64 1.06 -9.66 6.28
C TYR A 64 2.38 -8.97 6.63
N SER A 65 2.56 -7.70 6.27
CA SER A 65 3.79 -6.96 6.55
C SER A 65 4.01 -6.75 8.06
N LEU A 66 2.94 -6.59 8.84
CA LEU A 66 3.01 -6.53 10.31
C LEU A 66 3.49 -7.84 10.93
N GLN A 67 3.34 -8.96 10.21
CA GLN A 67 3.92 -10.25 10.58
C GLN A 67 5.31 -10.50 9.96
N SER A 68 5.93 -9.46 9.38
CA SER A 68 7.19 -9.54 8.62
C SER A 68 7.16 -10.54 7.45
N LYS A 69 5.98 -10.89 6.95
CA LYS A 69 5.78 -11.77 5.80
C LYS A 69 5.79 -10.97 4.49
N TYR A 70 6.89 -10.24 4.25
CA TYR A 70 7.00 -9.24 3.18
C TYR A 70 6.76 -9.81 1.77
N GLU A 71 7.24 -11.02 1.46
CA GLU A 71 6.99 -11.66 0.15
C GLU A 71 5.49 -11.96 -0.08
N LYS A 72 4.75 -12.32 0.98
CA LYS A 72 3.30 -12.49 0.87
C LYS A 72 2.59 -11.14 0.71
N ALA A 73 3.07 -10.12 1.43
CA ALA A 73 2.54 -8.78 1.34
C ALA A 73 2.70 -8.21 -0.08
N ILE A 74 3.87 -8.39 -0.70
CA ILE A 74 4.15 -7.98 -2.08
C ILE A 74 3.18 -8.67 -3.05
N LYS A 75 2.99 -9.99 -2.95
CA LYS A 75 2.06 -10.72 -3.82
C LYS A 75 0.62 -10.20 -3.76
N GLU A 76 0.15 -9.89 -2.57
CA GLU A 76 -1.21 -9.32 -2.43
C GLU A 76 -1.30 -7.91 -3.05
N CYS A 77 -0.26 -7.08 -2.87
CA CYS A 77 -0.22 -5.76 -3.50
C CYS A 77 -0.08 -5.84 -5.03
N GLU A 78 0.65 -6.82 -5.58
CA GLU A 78 0.71 -7.08 -7.03
C GLU A 78 -0.67 -7.40 -7.60
N ILE A 79 -1.47 -8.24 -6.92
CA ILE A 79 -2.87 -8.50 -7.29
C ILE A 79 -3.71 -7.21 -7.22
N ALA A 80 -3.47 -6.37 -6.22
CA ALA A 80 -4.17 -5.09 -6.09
C ALA A 80 -3.89 -4.18 -7.30
N VAL A 81 -2.63 -4.11 -7.75
CA VAL A 81 -2.21 -3.36 -8.96
C VAL A 81 -2.88 -3.90 -10.23
N GLU A 82 -3.00 -5.23 -10.36
CA GLU A 82 -3.69 -5.84 -11.50
C GLU A 82 -5.19 -5.50 -11.53
N LEU A 83 -5.82 -5.40 -10.33
CA LEU A 83 -7.25 -5.09 -10.21
C LEU A 83 -7.57 -3.61 -10.43
N ASP A 84 -6.67 -2.72 -10.03
CA ASP A 84 -6.82 -1.27 -10.16
C ASP A 84 -5.44 -0.61 -10.32
N PRO A 85 -4.98 -0.44 -11.58
CA PRO A 85 -3.66 0.16 -11.85
C PRO A 85 -3.55 1.64 -11.46
N ASP A 86 -4.66 2.36 -11.32
CA ASP A 86 -4.67 3.77 -10.93
C ASP A 86 -4.53 3.97 -9.42
N PHE A 87 -4.80 2.93 -8.62
CA PHE A 87 -4.71 2.97 -7.17
C PHE A 87 -3.25 2.91 -6.71
N GLY A 88 -2.70 4.03 -6.24
CA GLY A 88 -1.26 4.19 -5.96
C GLY A 88 -0.75 3.52 -4.68
N ASN A 89 -1.62 3.25 -3.70
CA ASN A 89 -1.22 2.69 -2.41
C ASN A 89 -0.43 1.38 -2.52
N PRO A 90 -0.86 0.35 -3.28
CA PRO A 90 -0.12 -0.90 -3.37
C PRO A 90 1.28 -0.74 -3.99
N TYR A 91 1.49 0.21 -4.89
CA TYR A 91 2.83 0.49 -5.45
C TYR A 91 3.81 0.97 -4.37
N ASN A 92 3.40 1.94 -3.55
CA ASN A 92 4.21 2.43 -2.43
C ASN A 92 4.45 1.35 -1.38
N ASP A 93 3.44 0.53 -1.10
CA ASP A 93 3.53 -0.55 -0.14
C ASP A 93 4.53 -1.62 -0.59
N ILE A 94 4.50 -2.04 -1.88
CA ILE A 94 5.51 -2.92 -2.47
C ILE A 94 6.90 -2.31 -2.30
N GLY A 95 7.08 -1.03 -2.66
CA GLY A 95 8.36 -0.33 -2.49
C GLY A 95 8.85 -0.37 -1.04
N SER A 96 7.95 -0.12 -0.09
CA SER A 96 8.26 -0.17 1.35
C SER A 96 8.67 -1.57 1.83
N TYR A 97 8.01 -2.63 1.34
CA TYR A 97 8.33 -4.02 1.69
C TYR A 97 9.65 -4.46 1.05
N LEU A 98 9.93 -4.06 -0.19
CA LEU A 98 11.21 -4.29 -0.85
C LEU A 98 12.38 -3.61 -0.14
N ILE A 99 12.17 -2.42 0.43
CA ILE A 99 13.17 -1.77 1.30
C ILE A 99 13.48 -2.64 2.52
N LYS A 100 12.46 -3.28 3.13
CA LYS A 100 12.65 -4.20 4.26
C LYS A 100 13.43 -5.46 3.89
N LEU A 101 13.35 -5.85 2.62
CA LEU A 101 14.08 -6.97 2.04
C LEU A 101 15.44 -6.56 1.43
N GLU A 102 15.82 -5.28 1.54
CA GLU A 102 17.05 -4.69 0.96
C GLU A 102 17.14 -4.80 -0.57
N ARG A 103 16.00 -5.01 -1.24
CA ARG A 103 15.87 -5.06 -2.70
C ARG A 103 15.65 -3.66 -3.27
N PHE A 104 16.66 -2.77 -3.09
CA PHE A 104 16.52 -1.33 -3.31
C PHE A 104 16.22 -0.95 -4.76
N ASP A 105 16.86 -1.57 -5.74
CA ASP A 105 16.66 -1.21 -7.15
C ASP A 105 15.25 -1.55 -7.63
N GLU A 106 14.69 -2.65 -7.17
CA GLU A 106 13.30 -3.00 -7.43
C GLU A 106 12.34 -2.02 -6.71
N ALA A 107 12.65 -1.67 -5.46
CA ALA A 107 11.85 -0.72 -4.70
C ALA A 107 11.74 0.64 -5.38
N ILE A 108 12.84 1.16 -5.96
CA ILE A 108 12.86 2.43 -6.71
C ILE A 108 11.80 2.39 -7.82
N SER A 109 11.82 1.35 -8.66
CA SER A 109 10.89 1.23 -9.79
C SER A 109 9.41 1.21 -9.35
N TRP A 110 9.10 0.60 -8.20
CA TRP A 110 7.74 0.57 -7.67
C TRP A 110 7.33 1.92 -7.06
N LEU A 111 8.24 2.60 -6.37
CA LEU A 111 7.98 3.93 -5.79
C LEU A 111 7.79 5.01 -6.86
N GLU A 112 8.53 4.94 -7.97
CA GLU A 112 8.33 5.83 -9.12
C GLU A 112 6.93 5.65 -9.72
N LYS A 113 6.46 4.39 -9.87
CA LYS A 113 5.08 4.12 -10.30
C LYS A 113 4.04 4.66 -9.31
N ALA A 114 4.32 4.62 -7.99
CA ALA A 114 3.45 5.20 -6.99
C ALA A 114 3.32 6.74 -7.14
N ILE A 115 4.41 7.42 -7.50
CA ILE A 115 4.41 8.87 -7.77
C ILE A 115 3.52 9.20 -8.97
N ASP A 116 3.55 8.38 -10.00
CA ASP A 116 2.82 8.58 -11.26
C ASP A 116 1.35 8.13 -11.19
N ALA A 117 0.97 7.35 -10.16
CA ALA A 117 -0.39 6.83 -10.03
C ALA A 117 -1.43 7.96 -9.90
N ALA A 118 -2.56 7.81 -10.63
CA ALA A 118 -3.59 8.84 -10.69
C ALA A 118 -4.34 8.99 -9.35
N ASP A 119 -4.67 7.89 -8.70
CA ASP A 119 -5.38 7.83 -7.41
C ASP A 119 -4.42 7.40 -6.29
N TYR A 120 -3.66 8.35 -5.76
CA TYR A 120 -2.79 8.10 -4.62
C TYR A 120 -2.76 9.27 -3.64
N GLU A 121 -3.13 8.99 -2.41
CA GLU A 121 -2.91 9.85 -1.24
C GLU A 121 -2.49 8.98 -0.03
N PRO A 122 -1.53 9.44 0.77
CA PRO A 122 -0.78 10.70 0.66
C PRO A 122 0.51 10.58 -0.19
N ARG A 123 0.64 11.48 -1.18
CA ARG A 123 1.69 11.47 -2.21
C ARG A 123 3.12 11.67 -1.72
N TYR A 124 3.34 12.09 -0.49
CA TYR A 124 4.68 12.33 0.06
C TYR A 124 5.42 11.04 0.48
N TYR A 125 4.73 9.93 0.70
CA TYR A 125 5.37 8.68 1.13
C TYR A 125 6.35 8.07 0.13
N PRO A 126 6.09 8.01 -1.18
CA PRO A 126 7.06 7.48 -2.13
C PRO A 126 8.36 8.28 -2.12
N TYR A 127 8.30 9.61 -2.06
CA TYR A 127 9.48 10.46 -1.98
C TYR A 127 10.28 10.18 -0.71
N TYR A 128 9.63 10.10 0.44
CA TYR A 128 10.29 9.73 1.68
C TYR A 128 10.96 8.35 1.58
N ASN A 129 10.30 7.36 1.01
CA ASN A 129 10.85 6.02 0.83
C ASN A 129 12.04 6.01 -0.14
N LEU A 130 12.01 6.79 -1.22
CA LEU A 130 13.16 6.98 -2.11
C LEU A 130 14.35 7.63 -1.36
N GLY A 131 14.09 8.66 -0.56
CA GLY A 131 15.10 9.25 0.30
C GLY A 131 15.79 8.21 1.19
N ARG A 132 15.03 7.33 1.84
CA ARG A 132 15.57 6.23 2.66
C ARG A 132 16.45 5.26 1.86
N ILE A 133 16.08 4.96 0.63
CA ILE A 133 16.87 4.08 -0.25
C ILE A 133 18.22 4.73 -0.57
N TYR A 134 18.21 5.97 -1.04
CA TYR A 134 19.43 6.67 -1.41
C TYR A 134 20.34 6.92 -0.20
N GLU A 135 19.78 7.17 0.97
CA GLU A 135 20.53 7.22 2.21
C GLU A 135 21.23 5.88 2.51
N LYS A 136 20.51 4.74 2.36
CA LYS A 136 21.09 3.40 2.52
C LYS A 136 22.18 3.08 1.48
N LYS A 137 22.07 3.64 0.28
CA LYS A 137 23.08 3.52 -0.78
C LYS A 137 24.27 4.48 -0.57
N GLY A 138 24.24 5.35 0.43
CA GLY A 138 25.28 6.35 0.72
C GLY A 138 25.25 7.58 -0.18
N ASP A 139 24.23 7.73 -1.01
CA ASP A 139 23.99 8.93 -1.82
C ASP A 139 23.16 9.95 -1.04
N TRP A 140 23.83 10.63 -0.14
CA TRP A 140 23.18 11.54 0.80
C TRP A 140 22.60 12.79 0.13
N PHE A 141 23.21 13.28 -0.97
CA PHE A 141 22.68 14.43 -1.70
C PHE A 141 21.33 14.09 -2.36
N THR A 142 21.24 12.95 -3.03
CA THR A 142 19.99 12.48 -3.61
C THR A 142 18.96 12.17 -2.53
N ALA A 143 19.37 11.59 -1.41
CA ALA A 143 18.48 11.34 -0.27
C ALA A 143 17.86 12.63 0.28
N MET A 144 18.68 13.67 0.49
CA MET A 144 18.20 14.98 0.98
C MET A 144 17.18 15.59 0.03
N LYS A 145 17.46 15.56 -1.28
CA LYS A 145 16.52 16.06 -2.30
C LYS A 145 15.15 15.36 -2.19
N TYR A 146 15.12 14.05 -2.09
CA TYR A 146 13.86 13.31 -1.95
C TYR A 146 13.14 13.61 -0.62
N TYR A 147 13.86 13.83 0.47
CA TYR A 147 13.23 14.27 1.72
C TYR A 147 12.66 15.69 1.61
N GLU A 148 13.32 16.59 0.88
CA GLU A 148 12.80 17.92 0.55
C GLU A 148 11.55 17.83 -0.33
N ASP A 149 11.54 16.98 -1.36
CA ASP A 149 10.39 16.75 -2.22
C ASP A 149 9.17 16.24 -1.42
N ALA A 150 9.39 15.34 -0.46
CA ALA A 150 8.34 14.91 0.46
C ALA A 150 7.79 16.07 1.31
N LEU A 151 8.66 16.97 1.79
CA LEU A 151 8.29 18.15 2.58
C LEU A 151 7.62 19.25 1.74
N ASN A 152 7.94 19.36 0.45
CA ASN A 152 7.25 20.26 -0.47
C ASN A 152 5.77 19.87 -0.63
N ILE A 153 5.45 18.56 -0.53
CA ILE A 153 4.07 18.07 -0.58
C ILE A 153 3.40 18.16 0.79
N ASN A 154 4.11 17.76 1.85
CA ASN A 154 3.61 17.82 3.23
C ASN A 154 4.67 18.47 4.14
N PRO A 155 4.60 19.81 4.36
CA PRO A 155 5.55 20.51 5.22
C PRO A 155 5.57 20.04 6.67
N ASP A 156 4.53 19.38 7.15
CA ASP A 156 4.40 18.89 8.54
C ASP A 156 4.84 17.43 8.71
N TYR A 157 5.44 16.84 7.66
CA TYR A 157 5.90 15.45 7.74
C TYR A 157 7.21 15.34 8.54
N GLU A 158 7.09 15.23 9.87
CA GLU A 158 8.18 15.28 10.85
C GLU A 158 9.29 14.25 10.61
N VAL A 159 8.96 13.10 10.01
CA VAL A 159 9.95 12.05 9.73
C VAL A 159 10.94 12.49 8.64
N SER A 160 10.46 13.16 7.57
CA SER A 160 11.35 13.74 6.55
C SER A 160 12.16 14.92 7.10
N LYS A 161 11.54 15.80 7.91
CA LYS A 161 12.28 16.89 8.58
C LYS A 161 13.45 16.37 9.40
N SER A 162 13.18 15.36 10.23
CA SER A 162 14.20 14.76 11.09
C SER A 162 15.32 14.09 10.28
N ALA A 163 14.97 13.40 9.19
CA ALA A 163 15.94 12.79 8.30
C ALA A 163 16.84 13.84 7.62
N LEU A 164 16.22 14.90 7.08
CA LEU A 164 16.94 16.00 6.43
C LEU A 164 17.90 16.72 7.40
N LEU A 165 17.42 17.08 8.59
CA LEU A 165 18.24 17.72 9.63
C LEU A 165 19.42 16.85 10.02
N ARG A 166 19.22 15.54 10.20
CA ARG A 166 20.28 14.60 10.54
C ARG A 166 21.35 14.53 9.44
N LEU A 167 20.95 14.40 8.17
CA LEU A 167 21.92 14.36 7.05
C LEU A 167 22.67 15.68 6.92
N THR A 168 22.00 16.82 7.03
CA THR A 168 22.62 18.14 7.00
C THR A 168 23.68 18.30 8.10
N ALA A 169 23.38 17.82 9.31
CA ALA A 169 24.32 17.87 10.43
C ALA A 169 25.54 16.95 10.26
N MET A 170 25.40 15.85 9.51
CA MET A 170 26.51 14.93 9.21
C MET A 170 27.47 15.47 8.13
N MET A 171 27.02 16.42 7.31
CA MET A 171 27.77 16.97 6.18
C MET A 171 28.46 18.30 6.50
N ASN A 172 28.19 18.92 7.66
CA ASN A 172 28.84 20.12 8.19
C ASN A 172 29.95 19.75 9.18
#